data_b472e04329b42085720ad38746028729
#
_entry.id   b472e04329b42085720ad38746028729
#
_cell.length_a   1.000
_cell.length_b   1.000
_cell.length_c   1.000
_cell.angle_alpha   90.00
_cell.angle_beta   90.00
_cell.angle_gamma   90.00
#
_symmetry.space_group_name_H-M   'P 1'
#
loop_
_entity.id
_entity.type
_entity.pdbx_description
1 polymer ?
#
loop_
_entity_poly.entity_id
_entity_poly.type
_entity_poly.pdbx_seq_one_letter_code
_entity_poly.pdbx_strand_id
1 'polypeptide(L)'
;CCLVGSEMCIRDSPKGANLISDSCFLSGLKKVKTNYNGINQEPHRPLNVYHYIQWKNSSPDFIVDISGYETEKMNAIKCYSSQFYDPSSKEPETLISKKNFLDMIYNRSSDLGRLIGVEHAEGFTSNRVIATNSLNDLI
;
A
#
# COMPACT_ATOMS: atom_id res chain seq x y z
N CYS A 1 12.03 12.37 -4.62
CA CYS A 1 11.74 13.41 -3.64
C CYS A 1 11.94 12.83 -2.25
N CYS A 2 13.14 13.07 -1.70
CA CYS A 2 13.42 12.73 -0.29
C CYS A 2 12.70 13.73 0.59
N LEU A 3 11.68 13.29 1.26
CA LEU A 3 11.03 14.06 2.27
C LEU A 3 11.19 13.35 3.60
N VAL A 4 11.98 13.97 4.44
CA VAL A 4 12.42 13.49 5.74
C VAL A 4 11.30 13.59 6.77
N GLY A 5 10.98 12.47 7.43
CA GLY A 5 10.24 12.45 8.67
C GLY A 5 9.02 11.53 8.70
N SER A 6 8.85 10.83 9.81
CA SER A 6 7.74 9.91 10.07
C SER A 6 6.35 10.55 9.94
N GLU A 7 6.24 11.84 10.26
CA GLU A 7 4.99 12.60 10.08
C GLU A 7 4.57 12.67 8.62
N MET A 8 5.53 12.62 7.72
CA MET A 8 5.31 12.69 6.30
C MET A 8 4.67 11.43 5.75
N CYS A 9 5.14 10.24 6.14
CA CYS A 9 4.48 8.99 5.75
C CYS A 9 3.06 8.90 6.31
N ILE A 10 2.83 9.31 7.56
CA ILE A 10 1.51 9.27 8.19
C ILE A 10 0.56 10.27 7.54
N ARG A 11 1.05 11.44 7.13
CA ARG A 11 0.26 12.52 6.56
C ARG A 11 0.12 12.43 5.03
N ASP A 12 1.22 12.14 4.35
CA ASP A 12 1.28 12.25 2.90
C ASP A 12 0.79 10.98 2.20
N SER A 13 0.93 9.80 2.81
CA SER A 13 0.37 8.56 2.25
C SER A 13 -1.16 8.60 2.12
N PRO A 14 -1.95 9.05 3.12
CA PRO A 14 -3.39 9.24 2.94
C PRO A 14 -3.73 10.28 1.87
N LYS A 15 -2.96 11.37 1.76
CA LYS A 15 -3.16 12.37 0.69
C LYS A 15 -2.85 11.78 -0.68
N GLY A 16 -1.77 11.00 -0.78
CA GLY A 16 -1.43 10.27 -2.00
C GLY A 16 -2.52 9.28 -2.41
N ALA A 17 -3.07 8.53 -1.46
CA ALA A 17 -4.18 7.60 -1.70
C ALA A 17 -5.43 8.33 -2.23
N ASN A 18 -5.79 9.47 -1.62
CA ASN A 18 -6.91 10.29 -2.11
C ASN A 18 -6.65 10.84 -3.50
N LEU A 19 -5.44 11.37 -3.76
CA LEU A 19 -5.05 11.87 -5.07
C LEU A 19 -5.16 10.79 -6.15
N ILE A 20 -4.69 9.58 -5.88
CA ILE A 20 -4.80 8.45 -6.81
C ILE A 20 -6.27 8.09 -7.04
N SER A 21 -7.08 8.01 -5.98
CA SER A 21 -8.52 7.70 -6.10
C SER A 21 -9.25 8.73 -6.97
N ASP A 22 -9.01 10.02 -6.73
CA ASP A 22 -9.58 11.12 -7.51
C ASP A 22 -9.10 11.07 -8.96
N SER A 23 -7.81 10.80 -9.17
CA SER A 23 -7.22 10.67 -10.51
C SER A 23 -7.82 9.49 -11.28
N CYS A 24 -8.03 8.34 -10.62
CA CYS A 24 -8.71 7.19 -11.21
C CYS A 24 -10.16 7.50 -11.62
N PHE A 25 -10.85 8.33 -10.83
CA PHE A 25 -12.19 8.78 -11.19
C PHE A 25 -12.14 9.75 -12.38
N LEU A 26 -11.29 10.78 -12.32
CA LEU A 26 -11.18 11.82 -13.34
C LEU A 26 -10.70 11.27 -14.68
N SER A 27 -9.80 10.30 -14.69
CA SER A 27 -9.27 9.67 -15.91
C SER A 27 -10.36 9.01 -16.77
N GLY A 28 -11.48 8.60 -16.17
CA GLY A 28 -12.62 8.05 -16.88
C GLY A 28 -13.60 9.08 -17.47
N LEU A 29 -13.38 10.38 -17.24
CA LEU A 29 -14.29 11.42 -17.68
C LEU A 29 -13.94 11.91 -19.09
N LYS A 30 -14.83 11.73 -20.06
CA LYS A 30 -14.65 12.14 -21.47
C LYS A 30 -14.38 13.64 -21.66
N LYS A 31 -14.82 14.49 -20.72
CA LYS A 31 -14.63 15.94 -20.78
C LYS A 31 -13.26 16.39 -20.23
N VAL A 32 -12.59 15.55 -19.46
CA VAL A 32 -11.23 15.80 -18.98
C VAL A 32 -10.27 15.40 -20.09
N LYS A 33 -9.65 16.40 -20.70
CA LYS A 33 -8.67 16.18 -21.77
C LYS A 33 -7.27 16.17 -21.17
N THR A 34 -6.53 15.14 -21.46
CA THR A 34 -5.14 14.97 -21.03
C THR A 34 -4.24 14.72 -22.23
N ASN A 35 -2.99 15.16 -22.13
CA ASN A 35 -1.97 14.98 -23.14
C ASN A 35 -0.69 14.46 -22.48
N TYR A 36 -0.09 13.45 -23.06
CA TYR A 36 1.19 12.93 -22.63
C TYR A 36 2.14 12.91 -23.82
N ASN A 37 3.28 13.59 -23.72
CA ASN A 37 4.27 13.72 -24.78
C ASN A 37 3.68 14.16 -26.15
N GLY A 38 2.73 15.11 -26.14
CA GLY A 38 2.08 15.60 -27.35
C GLY A 38 0.94 14.70 -27.87
N ILE A 39 0.68 13.56 -27.27
CA ILE A 39 -0.36 12.63 -27.67
C ILE A 39 -1.59 12.81 -26.76
N ASN A 40 -2.76 13.07 -27.35
CA ASN A 40 -4.02 13.11 -26.61
C ASN A 40 -4.34 11.72 -26.07
N GLN A 41 -4.75 11.67 -24.81
CA GLN A 41 -5.12 10.43 -24.15
C GLN A 41 -6.62 10.19 -24.22
N GLU A 42 -6.99 8.95 -24.49
CA GLU A 42 -8.39 8.52 -24.39
C GLU A 42 -8.80 8.29 -22.93
N PRO A 43 -10.06 8.54 -22.56
CA PRO A 43 -10.55 8.28 -21.22
C PRO A 43 -10.37 6.81 -20.84
N HIS A 44 -9.79 6.57 -19.67
CA HIS A 44 -9.63 5.24 -19.12
C HIS A 44 -9.99 5.24 -17.64
N ARG A 45 -10.95 4.41 -17.23
CA ARG A 45 -11.30 4.22 -15.83
C ARG A 45 -10.80 2.86 -15.36
N PRO A 46 -9.89 2.81 -14.35
CA PRO A 46 -9.52 1.54 -13.72
C PRO A 46 -10.75 0.79 -13.23
N LEU A 47 -10.81 -0.51 -13.46
CA LEU A 47 -11.92 -1.35 -13.00
C LEU A 47 -11.91 -1.49 -11.49
N ASN A 48 -10.73 -1.65 -10.92
CA ASN A 48 -10.53 -1.83 -9.49
C ASN A 48 -9.45 -0.88 -8.98
N VAL A 49 -9.67 -0.33 -7.79
CA VAL A 49 -8.70 0.47 -7.03
C VAL A 49 -8.66 -0.11 -5.63
N TYR A 50 -7.51 -0.61 -5.24
CA TYR A 50 -7.28 -1.21 -3.94
C TYR A 50 -6.29 -0.36 -3.15
N HIS A 51 -6.51 -0.27 -1.84
CA HIS A 51 -5.60 0.40 -0.92
C HIS A 51 -5.06 -0.63 0.07
N TYR A 52 -3.75 -0.73 0.17
CA TYR A 52 -3.14 -1.57 1.19
C TYR A 52 -3.19 -0.91 2.57
N ILE A 53 -3.30 -1.72 3.60
CA ILE A 53 -3.34 -1.26 4.99
C ILE A 53 -1.91 -1.06 5.48
N GLN A 54 -1.49 0.19 5.64
CA GLN A 54 -0.12 0.52 6.05
C GLN A 54 -0.01 0.89 7.53
N TRP A 55 -0.55 2.03 7.93
CA TRP A 55 -0.36 2.59 9.27
C TRP A 55 -1.51 2.28 10.22
N LYS A 56 -2.71 2.63 9.82
CA LYS A 56 -3.90 2.43 10.66
C LYS A 56 -4.29 0.95 10.69
N ASN A 57 -4.67 0.48 11.88
CA ASN A 57 -5.36 -0.79 11.99
C ASN A 57 -6.79 -0.59 11.49
N SER A 58 -7.10 -1.18 10.37
CA SER A 58 -8.44 -1.26 9.80
C SER A 58 -8.73 -2.69 9.39
N SER A 59 -9.99 -3.08 9.45
CA SER A 59 -10.41 -4.37 8.93
C SER A 59 -10.20 -4.38 7.41
N PRO A 60 -9.53 -5.39 6.87
CA PRO A 60 -9.41 -5.55 5.42
C PRO A 60 -10.75 -5.97 4.81
N ASP A 61 -11.00 -5.55 3.56
CA ASP A 61 -12.09 -6.08 2.76
C ASP A 61 -11.72 -7.43 2.11
N PHE A 62 -10.42 -7.64 1.90
CA PHE A 62 -9.85 -8.92 1.49
C PHE A 62 -8.37 -9.01 1.87
N ILE A 63 -7.87 -10.22 1.87
CA ILE A 63 -6.51 -10.57 2.27
C ILE A 63 -5.85 -11.35 1.15
N VAL A 64 -4.56 -11.09 0.90
CA VAL A 64 -3.76 -11.78 -0.11
C VAL A 64 -2.64 -12.55 0.58
N ASP A 65 -2.53 -13.83 0.30
CA ASP A 65 -1.42 -14.67 0.75
C ASP A 65 -0.09 -14.17 0.13
N ILE A 66 0.88 -13.89 0.98
CA ILE A 66 2.24 -13.49 0.60
C ILE A 66 3.29 -14.43 1.22
N SER A 67 2.89 -15.61 1.64
CA SER A 67 3.82 -16.58 2.22
C SER A 67 4.95 -16.90 1.26
N GLY A 68 6.19 -16.87 1.76
CA GLY A 68 7.39 -17.03 0.95
C GLY A 68 7.92 -15.76 0.28
N TYR A 69 7.19 -14.62 0.36
CA TYR A 69 7.63 -13.32 -0.19
C TYR A 69 7.93 -12.26 0.89
N GLU A 70 7.85 -12.63 2.15
CA GLU A 70 8.11 -11.73 3.29
C GLU A 70 9.53 -11.16 3.28
N THR A 71 10.51 -11.94 2.86
CA THR A 71 11.91 -11.50 2.75
C THR A 71 12.07 -10.44 1.67
N GLU A 72 11.50 -10.64 0.50
CA GLU A 72 11.48 -9.68 -0.60
C GLU A 72 10.79 -8.39 -0.20
N LYS A 73 9.65 -8.49 0.45
CA LYS A 73 8.91 -7.35 1.01
C LYS A 73 9.78 -6.55 1.99
N MET A 74 10.40 -7.22 2.95
CA MET A 74 11.26 -6.56 3.93
C MET A 74 12.51 -5.94 3.30
N ASN A 75 13.08 -6.57 2.29
CA ASN A 75 14.21 -6.02 1.53
C ASN A 75 13.79 -4.78 0.74
N ALA A 76 12.63 -4.79 0.10
CA ALA A 76 12.09 -3.63 -0.59
C ALA A 76 11.85 -2.45 0.36
N ILE A 77 11.33 -2.69 1.56
CA ILE A 77 11.15 -1.66 2.60
C ILE A 77 12.50 -1.07 3.04
N LYS A 78 13.50 -1.91 3.27
CA LYS A 78 14.85 -1.49 3.69
C LYS A 78 15.59 -0.66 2.64
N CYS A 79 15.18 -0.71 1.37
CA CYS A 79 15.72 0.19 0.34
C CYS A 79 15.45 1.67 0.63
N TYR A 80 14.46 2.00 1.46
CA TYR A 80 14.17 3.35 1.93
C TYR A 80 14.95 3.66 3.22
N SER A 81 16.28 3.51 3.20
CA SER A 81 17.16 3.66 4.36
C SER A 81 17.04 5.01 5.07
N SER A 82 16.69 6.08 4.33
CA SER A 82 16.44 7.40 4.91
C SER A 82 15.16 7.51 5.76
N GLN A 83 14.28 6.51 5.71
CA GLN A 83 12.99 6.53 6.41
C GLN A 83 12.89 5.46 7.49
N PHE A 84 13.43 4.28 7.21
CA PHE A 84 13.34 3.13 8.10
C PHE A 84 14.63 2.92 8.90
N TYR A 85 14.62 1.93 9.79
CA TYR A 85 15.75 1.65 10.64
C TYR A 85 17.01 1.33 9.83
N ASP A 86 18.03 2.16 10.03
CA ASP A 86 19.39 1.96 9.56
C ASP A 86 20.34 2.26 10.70
N PRO A 87 21.11 1.26 11.21
CA PRO A 87 22.04 1.46 12.32
C PRO A 87 23.19 2.42 11.99
N SER A 88 23.43 2.73 10.73
CA SER A 88 24.45 3.68 10.28
C SER A 88 23.93 5.11 10.13
N SER A 89 22.61 5.33 10.23
CA SER A 89 21.99 6.64 10.07
C SER A 89 22.36 7.57 11.22
N LYS A 90 22.67 8.83 10.85
CA LYS A 90 22.90 9.95 11.80
C LYS A 90 21.68 10.88 11.92
N GLU A 91 20.62 10.57 11.20
CA GLU A 91 19.39 11.36 11.23
C GLU A 91 18.64 11.18 12.56
N PRO A 92 17.85 12.17 12.99
CA PRO A 92 17.02 12.07 14.18
C PRO A 92 16.10 10.86 14.12
N GLU A 93 15.98 10.12 15.23
CA GLU A 93 15.11 8.98 15.31
C GLU A 93 13.64 9.39 15.20
N THR A 94 12.89 8.68 14.37
CA THR A 94 11.46 8.88 14.14
C THR A 94 10.69 7.61 14.54
N LEU A 95 9.36 7.68 14.56
CA LEU A 95 8.53 6.51 14.90
C LEU A 95 8.76 5.33 13.96
N ILE A 96 9.00 5.60 12.67
CA ILE A 96 9.17 4.55 11.65
C ILE A 96 10.63 4.14 11.45
N SER A 97 11.60 4.93 11.93
CA SER A 97 13.02 4.57 11.88
C SER A 97 13.48 3.70 13.05
N LYS A 98 12.57 3.31 13.95
CA LYS A 98 12.86 2.37 15.04
C LYS A 98 12.88 0.94 14.54
N LYS A 99 13.79 0.13 15.08
CA LYS A 99 13.87 -1.30 14.75
C LYS A 99 12.55 -2.03 14.95
N ASN A 100 11.86 -1.76 16.06
CA ASN A 100 10.58 -2.39 16.38
C ASN A 100 9.46 -2.06 15.38
N PHE A 101 9.60 -1.02 14.55
CA PHE A 101 8.66 -0.73 13.50
C PHE A 101 8.72 -1.79 12.38
N LEU A 102 9.91 -2.23 12.00
CA LEU A 102 10.08 -3.32 11.03
C LEU A 102 9.51 -4.64 11.58
N ASP A 103 9.77 -4.91 12.86
CA ASP A 103 9.19 -6.09 13.53
C ASP A 103 7.65 -6.03 13.54
N MET A 104 7.07 -4.83 13.72
CA MET A 104 5.63 -4.64 13.67
C MET A 104 5.05 -4.92 12.27
N ILE A 105 5.75 -4.54 11.20
CA ILE A 105 5.32 -4.84 9.82
C ILE A 105 5.29 -6.35 9.61
N TYR A 106 6.33 -7.05 10.04
CA TYR A 106 6.42 -8.51 9.95
C TYR A 106 5.30 -9.18 10.75
N ASN A 107 5.12 -8.80 12.01
CA ASN A 107 4.10 -9.37 12.89
C ASN A 107 2.67 -9.14 12.36
N ARG A 108 2.41 -7.97 11.74
CA ARG A 108 1.13 -7.69 11.09
C ARG A 108 0.84 -8.65 9.94
N SER A 109 1.84 -8.93 9.09
CA SER A 109 1.64 -9.87 7.98
C SER A 109 1.37 -11.30 8.49
N SER A 110 2.01 -11.69 9.58
CA SER A 110 1.74 -12.98 10.24
C SER A 110 0.35 -13.03 10.89
N ASP A 111 -0.10 -11.93 11.55
CA ASP A 111 -1.44 -11.89 12.13
C ASP A 111 -2.54 -11.93 11.08
N LEU A 112 -2.36 -11.26 9.94
CA LEU A 112 -3.28 -11.35 8.80
C LEU A 112 -3.25 -12.74 8.17
N GLY A 113 -2.06 -13.38 8.06
CA GLY A 113 -1.93 -14.75 7.57
C GLY A 113 -2.71 -15.74 8.41
N ARG A 114 -2.66 -15.59 9.74
CA ARG A 114 -3.42 -16.42 10.68
C ARG A 114 -4.92 -16.42 10.40
N LEU A 115 -5.48 -15.31 9.91
CA LEU A 115 -6.92 -15.21 9.64
C LEU A 115 -7.37 -16.11 8.48
N ILE A 116 -6.48 -16.42 7.55
CA ILE A 116 -6.76 -17.26 6.38
C ILE A 116 -5.96 -18.56 6.38
N GLY A 117 -5.25 -18.86 7.49
CA GLY A 117 -4.53 -20.13 7.66
C GLY A 117 -3.21 -20.24 6.88
N VAL A 118 -2.56 -19.11 6.56
CA VAL A 118 -1.26 -19.04 5.89
C VAL A 118 -0.21 -18.38 6.80
N GLU A 119 1.08 -18.44 6.43
CA GLU A 119 2.15 -17.88 7.25
C GLU A 119 2.12 -16.34 7.25
N HIS A 120 1.98 -15.74 6.08
CA HIS A 120 2.00 -14.29 5.91
C HIS A 120 0.96 -13.82 4.90
N ALA A 121 0.33 -12.70 5.19
CA ALA A 121 -0.64 -12.10 4.28
C ALA A 121 -0.62 -10.56 4.32
N GLU A 122 -1.20 -9.95 3.30
CA GLU A 122 -1.46 -8.51 3.25
C GLU A 122 -2.95 -8.22 3.14
N GLY A 123 -3.39 -7.21 3.88
CA GLY A 123 -4.78 -6.75 3.87
C GLY A 123 -4.98 -5.54 2.98
N PHE A 124 -6.09 -5.56 2.26
CA PHE A 124 -6.49 -4.48 1.35
C PHE A 124 -7.90 -4.01 1.63
N THR A 125 -8.14 -2.73 1.34
CA THR A 125 -9.50 -2.17 1.31
C THR A 125 -9.89 -1.79 -0.11
N SER A 126 -11.18 -1.82 -0.39
CA SER A 126 -11.75 -1.48 -1.69
C SER A 126 -12.90 -0.50 -1.55
N ASN A 127 -13.00 0.49 -2.44
CA ASN A 127 -14.13 1.40 -2.50
C ASN A 127 -15.38 0.77 -3.18
N ARG A 128 -15.22 -0.43 -3.72
CA ARG A 128 -16.30 -1.18 -4.38
C ARG A 128 -16.45 -2.55 -3.74
N VAL A 129 -17.66 -3.07 -3.79
CA VAL A 129 -17.90 -4.47 -3.43
C VAL A 129 -17.04 -5.36 -4.33
N ILE A 130 -16.31 -6.28 -3.72
CA ILE A 130 -15.49 -7.25 -4.44
C ILE A 130 -16.43 -8.31 -5.00
N ALA A 131 -16.36 -8.53 -6.31
CA ALA A 131 -17.13 -9.53 -7.00
C ALA A 131 -16.25 -10.70 -7.42
N THR A 132 -16.78 -11.90 -7.26
CA THR A 132 -16.18 -13.14 -7.77
C THR A 132 -17.16 -13.84 -8.71
N ASN A 133 -16.64 -14.60 -9.66
CA ASN A 133 -17.46 -15.41 -10.56
C ASN A 133 -17.86 -16.74 -9.93
N SER A 134 -17.15 -17.20 -8.91
CA SER A 134 -17.41 -18.46 -8.22
C SER A 134 -17.05 -18.36 -6.74
N LEU A 135 -17.82 -19.00 -5.88
CA LEU A 135 -17.46 -19.14 -4.47
C LEU A 135 -16.18 -19.96 -4.27
N ASN A 136 -15.81 -20.78 -5.25
CA ASN A 136 -14.56 -21.53 -5.21
C ASN A 136 -13.29 -20.68 -5.46
N ASP A 137 -13.45 -19.41 -5.88
CA ASP A 137 -12.35 -18.45 -6.00
C ASP A 137 -11.97 -17.85 -4.63
N LEU A 138 -12.79 -18.10 -3.61
CA LEU A 138 -12.53 -17.71 -2.22
C LEU A 138 -11.79 -18.83 -1.51
N ILE A 139 -10.71 -18.50 -0.82
CA ILE A 139 -9.91 -19.43 -0.03
C ILE A 139 -10.16 -19.24 1.46
#